data_147f6160dcc49ebfe9d6bcd9fa8b9714
#
_entry.id   147f6160dcc49ebfe9d6bcd9fa8b9714
#
_cell.length_a   1.000
_cell.length_b   1.000
_cell.length_c   1.000
_cell.angle_alpha   90.00
_cell.angle_beta   90.00
_cell.angle_gamma   90.00
#
_symmetry.space_group_name_H-M   'P 1'
#
loop_
_entity.id
_entity.type
_entity.pdbx_description
1 polymer ?
#
loop_
_entity_poly.entity_id
_entity_poly.type
_entity_poly.pdbx_seq_one_letter_code
_entity_poly.pdbx_strand_id
1 'polypeptide(L)'
;MTGHDERCDLLCLDLEKAEALRQALPSESALEHIALVAQALADPTRLRVALAMRDGGELCVCDLSWIAERPDKLVSHHLRLLRSAGLVESRREGKLVMCSLSAAGATLLAATESSAASVAS
;
A
#
# COMPACT_ATOMS: atom_id res chain seq x y z
N MET A 1 15.01 4.14 -18.33
CA MET A 1 15.14 3.83 -18.78
C MET A 1 15.12 3.64 -19.31
N THR A 2 15.34 3.36 -19.63
CA THR A 2 15.33 3.15 -20.31
C THR A 2 15.35 2.54 -20.97
N GLY A 3 15.31 2.02 -21.23
CA GLY A 3 15.43 1.39 -21.79
C GLY A 3 15.59 1.02 -22.69
N HIS A 4 15.87 0.77 -23.10
CA HIS A 4 16.03 0.40 -23.93
C HIS A 4 16.34 -0.66 -24.19
N ASP A 5 16.23 -1.22 -24.56
CA ASP A 5 16.55 -2.10 -24.93
C ASP A 5 17.59 -2.18 -25.00
N GLU A 6 17.93 -2.09 -24.55
CA GLU A 6 18.81 -2.01 -24.55
C GLU A 6 19.73 -2.91 -24.32
N ARG A 7 20.03 -3.64 -24.99
CA ARG A 7 21.00 -4.56 -24.92
C ARG A 7 22.30 -3.91 -25.21
N CYS A 8 23.27 -4.12 -24.40
CA CYS A 8 24.62 -3.64 -24.65
C CYS A 8 25.30 -4.53 -25.68
N ASP A 9 25.88 -3.92 -26.70
CA ASP A 9 26.64 -4.67 -27.69
C ASP A 9 28.00 -5.08 -27.15
N LEU A 10 28.50 -4.32 -26.17
CA LEU A 10 29.74 -4.63 -25.50
C LEU A 10 29.45 -5.03 -24.07
N LEU A 11 30.35 -5.80 -23.46
CA LEU A 11 30.21 -6.14 -22.06
C LEU A 11 30.41 -4.87 -21.23
N CYS A 12 29.34 -4.37 -20.65
CA CYS A 12 29.39 -3.15 -19.86
C CYS A 12 29.12 -3.41 -18.39
N LEU A 13 29.08 -4.68 -17.99
CA LEU A 13 28.79 -5.06 -16.61
C LEU A 13 29.95 -4.72 -15.69
N ASP A 14 29.69 -3.92 -14.68
CA ASP A 14 30.61 -3.73 -13.56
C ASP A 14 30.28 -4.84 -12.57
N LEU A 15 30.94 -5.96 -12.70
CA LEU A 15 30.62 -7.17 -11.96
C LEU A 15 30.78 -6.97 -10.45
N GLU A 16 31.83 -6.30 -10.05
CA GLU A 16 32.09 -6.08 -8.63
C GLU A 16 30.95 -5.29 -7.99
N LYS A 17 30.55 -4.21 -8.64
CA LYS A 17 29.47 -3.36 -8.15
C LYS A 17 28.14 -4.10 -8.20
N ALA A 18 27.87 -4.77 -9.32
CA ALA A 18 26.60 -5.48 -9.49
C ALA A 18 26.45 -6.60 -8.47
N GLU A 19 27.54 -7.31 -8.19
CA GLU A 19 27.50 -8.40 -7.23
C GLU A 19 27.25 -7.88 -5.81
N ALA A 20 27.91 -6.77 -5.46
CA ALA A 20 27.70 -6.16 -4.15
C ALA A 20 26.25 -5.72 -3.98
N LEU A 21 25.68 -5.12 -5.02
CA LEU A 21 24.29 -4.69 -4.98
C LEU A 21 23.33 -5.87 -4.90
N ARG A 22 23.64 -6.93 -5.65
CA ARG A 22 22.80 -8.13 -5.63
C ARG A 22 22.76 -8.74 -4.22
N GLN A 23 23.91 -8.77 -3.56
CA GLN A 23 24.00 -9.36 -2.22
C GLN A 23 23.35 -8.46 -1.16
N ALA A 24 23.21 -7.17 -1.44
CA ALA A 24 22.61 -6.22 -0.51
C ALA A 24 21.07 -6.21 -0.58
N LEU A 25 20.48 -6.86 -1.58
CA LEU A 25 19.04 -6.91 -1.69
C LEU A 25 18.42 -7.68 -0.53
N PRO A 26 17.21 -7.30 -0.11
CA PRO A 26 16.49 -8.09 0.89
C PRO A 26 16.22 -9.51 0.37
N SER A 27 15.87 -10.41 1.28
CA SER A 27 15.52 -11.77 0.91
C SER A 27 14.28 -11.78 0.02
N GLU A 28 14.08 -12.90 -0.67
CA GLU A 28 12.91 -13.05 -1.53
C GLU A 28 11.61 -12.86 -0.73
N SER A 29 11.52 -13.44 0.46
CA SER A 29 10.31 -13.31 1.27
C SER A 29 10.11 -11.88 1.76
N ALA A 30 11.18 -11.15 2.05
CA ALA A 30 11.08 -9.75 2.41
C ALA A 30 10.58 -8.91 1.24
N LEU A 31 11.06 -9.21 0.02
CA LEU A 31 10.60 -8.51 -1.18
C LEU A 31 9.13 -8.78 -1.46
N GLU A 32 8.69 -10.02 -1.25
CA GLU A 32 7.28 -10.37 -1.42
C GLU A 32 6.40 -9.59 -0.45
N HIS A 33 6.86 -9.45 0.79
CA HIS A 33 6.10 -8.69 1.77
C HIS A 33 6.04 -7.20 1.40
N ILE A 34 7.17 -6.63 0.99
CA ILE A 34 7.21 -5.23 0.55
C ILE A 34 6.26 -5.00 -0.61
N ALA A 35 6.24 -5.93 -1.57
CA ALA A 35 5.36 -5.83 -2.73
C ALA A 35 3.89 -5.91 -2.31
N LEU A 36 3.57 -6.78 -1.35
CA LEU A 36 2.21 -6.91 -0.85
C LEU A 36 1.73 -5.60 -0.22
N VAL A 37 2.57 -4.99 0.59
CA VAL A 37 2.26 -3.72 1.24
C VAL A 37 2.02 -2.63 0.21
N ALA A 38 2.91 -2.52 -0.77
CA ALA A 38 2.77 -1.51 -1.82
C ALA A 38 1.49 -1.72 -2.62
N GLN A 39 1.17 -2.97 -2.92
CA GLN A 39 0.00 -3.30 -3.73
C GLN A 39 -1.30 -3.01 -2.99
N ALA A 40 -1.28 -3.04 -1.67
CA ALA A 40 -2.49 -2.81 -0.89
C ALA A 40 -3.08 -1.41 -1.11
N LEU A 41 -2.27 -0.43 -1.50
CA LEU A 41 -2.77 0.91 -1.81
C LEU A 41 -2.93 1.15 -3.31
N ALA A 42 -2.79 0.14 -4.13
CA ALA A 42 -2.84 0.29 -5.58
C ALA A 42 -4.26 0.18 -6.15
N ASP A 43 -5.24 0.66 -5.40
CA ASP A 43 -6.63 0.63 -5.82
C ASP A 43 -7.35 1.88 -5.31
N PRO A 44 -8.06 2.61 -6.18
CA PRO A 44 -8.72 3.85 -5.77
C PRO A 44 -9.74 3.67 -4.64
N THR A 45 -10.47 2.56 -4.62
CA THR A 45 -11.46 2.32 -3.56
C THR A 45 -10.75 2.10 -2.22
N ARG A 46 -9.66 1.35 -2.22
CA ARG A 46 -8.87 1.16 -0.99
C ARG A 46 -8.28 2.48 -0.52
N LEU A 47 -7.88 3.35 -1.45
CA LEU A 47 -7.38 4.67 -1.08
C LEU A 47 -8.49 5.52 -0.46
N ARG A 48 -9.72 5.46 -0.99
CA ARG A 48 -10.84 6.19 -0.39
C ARG A 48 -11.05 5.75 1.06
N VAL A 49 -11.04 4.45 1.28
CA VAL A 49 -11.25 3.89 2.61
C VAL A 49 -10.13 4.31 3.56
N ALA A 50 -8.88 4.23 3.09
CA ALA A 50 -7.72 4.60 3.90
C ALA A 50 -7.74 6.09 4.26
N LEU A 51 -8.04 6.94 3.28
CA LEU A 51 -8.11 8.38 3.51
C LEU A 51 -9.22 8.74 4.48
N ALA A 52 -10.35 8.05 4.41
CA ALA A 52 -11.45 8.27 5.36
C ALA A 52 -11.01 7.97 6.79
N MET A 53 -10.28 6.89 6.98
CA MET A 53 -9.77 6.53 8.31
C MET A 53 -8.68 7.48 8.78
N ARG A 54 -7.90 8.03 7.85
CA ARG A 54 -6.91 9.03 8.24
C ARG A 54 -7.58 10.25 8.86
N ASP A 55 -8.66 10.71 8.25
CA ASP A 55 -9.33 11.94 8.68
C ASP A 55 -10.38 11.69 9.76
N GLY A 56 -11.04 10.56 9.72
CA GLY A 56 -12.12 10.24 10.64
C GLY A 56 -11.72 9.39 11.84
N GLY A 57 -10.53 8.85 11.83
CA GLY A 57 -10.08 7.96 12.88
C GLY A 57 -10.71 6.59 12.77
N GLU A 58 -11.22 6.08 13.87
CA GLU A 58 -11.85 4.77 13.89
C GLU A 58 -13.25 4.86 13.30
N LEU A 59 -13.53 4.05 12.28
CA LEU A 59 -14.82 4.06 11.59
C LEU A 59 -15.31 2.63 11.40
N CYS A 60 -16.63 2.44 11.44
CA CYS A 60 -17.20 1.12 11.18
C CYS A 60 -17.37 0.92 9.66
N VAL A 61 -17.63 -0.33 9.28
CA VAL A 61 -17.78 -0.66 7.86
C VAL A 61 -18.93 0.14 7.21
N CYS A 62 -20.01 0.36 7.95
CA CYS A 62 -21.14 1.14 7.41
C CYS A 62 -20.72 2.56 7.06
N ASP A 63 -19.96 3.21 7.94
CA ASP A 63 -19.45 4.55 7.68
C ASP A 63 -18.55 4.54 6.44
N LEU A 64 -17.65 3.59 6.37
CA LEU A 64 -16.71 3.51 5.27
C LEU A 64 -17.42 3.23 3.95
N SER A 65 -18.46 2.40 3.98
CA SER A 65 -19.25 2.11 2.78
C SER A 65 -19.95 3.35 2.27
N TRP A 66 -20.50 4.12 3.18
CA TRP A 66 -21.15 5.38 2.82
C TRP A 66 -20.16 6.35 2.18
N ILE A 67 -19.02 6.54 2.85
CA ILE A 67 -18.00 7.47 2.38
C ILE A 67 -17.42 7.04 1.04
N ALA A 68 -17.15 5.74 0.87
CA ALA A 68 -16.57 5.23 -0.35
C ALA A 68 -17.59 5.06 -1.48
N GLU A 69 -18.86 5.14 -1.16
CA GLU A 69 -19.95 4.93 -2.11
C GLU A 69 -19.84 3.56 -2.77
N ARG A 70 -19.61 2.55 -1.93
CA ARG A 70 -19.47 1.17 -2.37
C ARG A 70 -20.20 0.25 -1.40
N PRO A 71 -20.64 -0.91 -1.88
CA PRO A 71 -21.35 -1.86 -1.01
C PRO A 71 -20.48 -2.36 0.14
N ASP A 72 -21.12 -2.68 1.27
CA ASP A 72 -20.43 -3.18 2.45
C ASP A 72 -19.53 -4.37 2.14
N LYS A 73 -19.99 -5.26 1.31
CA LYS A 73 -19.26 -6.47 0.95
C LYS A 73 -17.93 -6.15 0.29
N LEU A 74 -17.95 -5.18 -0.62
CA LEU A 74 -16.74 -4.77 -1.32
C LEU A 74 -15.80 -4.06 -0.38
N VAL A 75 -16.34 -3.16 0.47
CA VAL A 75 -15.53 -2.44 1.45
C VAL A 75 -14.88 -3.43 2.42
N SER A 76 -15.63 -4.41 2.88
CA SER A 76 -15.10 -5.45 3.77
C SER A 76 -13.95 -6.22 3.11
N HIS A 77 -14.09 -6.50 1.82
CA HIS A 77 -13.03 -7.16 1.06
C HIS A 77 -11.76 -6.30 1.02
N HIS A 78 -11.92 -5.02 0.74
CA HIS A 78 -10.78 -4.09 0.70
C HIS A 78 -10.13 -3.94 2.07
N LEU A 79 -10.93 -3.88 3.13
CA LEU A 79 -10.40 -3.80 4.49
C LEU A 79 -9.59 -5.04 4.84
N ARG A 80 -10.03 -6.21 4.37
CA ARG A 80 -9.31 -7.44 4.61
C ARG A 80 -7.93 -7.41 3.96
N LEU A 81 -7.85 -6.89 2.73
CA LEU A 81 -6.57 -6.76 2.05
C LEU A 81 -5.65 -5.77 2.77
N LEU A 82 -6.19 -4.63 3.19
CA LEU A 82 -5.42 -3.65 3.95
C LEU A 82 -4.93 -4.22 5.27
N ARG A 83 -5.77 -5.00 5.93
CA ARG A 83 -5.43 -5.63 7.20
C ARG A 83 -4.33 -6.68 7.03
N SER A 84 -4.42 -7.47 5.95
CA SER A 84 -3.40 -8.48 5.65
C SER A 84 -2.04 -7.85 5.39
N ALA A 85 -2.03 -6.64 4.86
CA ALA A 85 -0.78 -5.91 4.61
C ALA A 85 -0.29 -5.15 5.84
N GLY A 86 -1.04 -5.21 6.94
CA GLY A 86 -0.65 -4.52 8.17
C GLY A 86 -0.90 -3.02 8.17
N LEU A 87 -1.73 -2.53 7.25
CA LEU A 87 -2.00 -1.11 7.13
C LEU A 87 -3.24 -0.66 7.88
N VAL A 88 -4.10 -1.60 8.25
CA VAL A 88 -5.34 -1.32 8.96
C VAL A 88 -5.46 -2.29 10.14
N GLU A 89 -5.99 -1.78 11.23
CA GLU A 89 -6.31 -2.56 12.42
C GLU A 89 -7.81 -2.52 12.63
N SER A 90 -8.36 -3.56 13.25
CA SER A 90 -9.77 -3.58 13.56
C SER A 90 -10.00 -4.13 14.95
N ARG A 91 -11.09 -3.69 15.57
CA ARG A 91 -11.52 -4.20 16.87
C ARG A 91 -13.04 -4.29 16.88
N ARG A 92 -13.54 -5.11 17.76
CA ARG A 92 -14.96 -5.28 17.88
C ARG A 92 -15.50 -4.39 18.99
N GLU A 93 -16.62 -3.74 18.70
CA GLU A 93 -17.32 -2.94 19.68
C GLU A 93 -18.78 -3.34 19.60
N GLY A 94 -19.21 -4.24 20.47
CA GLY A 94 -20.54 -4.82 20.37
C GLY A 94 -20.69 -5.59 19.07
N LYS A 95 -21.65 -5.21 18.26
CA LYS A 95 -21.87 -5.85 16.96
C LYS A 95 -21.10 -5.16 15.83
N LEU A 96 -20.45 -4.05 16.14
CA LEU A 96 -19.72 -3.29 15.14
C LEU A 96 -18.27 -3.73 15.06
N VAL A 97 -17.71 -3.63 13.85
CA VAL A 97 -16.28 -3.81 13.64
C VAL A 97 -15.75 -2.43 13.31
N MET A 98 -14.87 -1.92 14.17
CA MET A 98 -14.27 -0.61 14.02
C MET A 98 -12.90 -0.77 13.39
N CYS A 99 -12.60 0.05 12.40
CA CYS A 99 -11.36 -0.03 11.66
C CYS A 99 -10.62 1.30 11.74
N SER A 100 -9.29 1.22 11.78
CA SER A 100 -8.44 2.41 11.82
C SER A 100 -7.12 2.10 11.13
N LEU A 101 -6.42 3.14 10.70
CA LEU A 101 -5.09 2.97 10.13
C LEU A 101 -4.10 2.56 11.21
N SER A 102 -3.22 1.63 10.86
CA SER A 102 -2.07 1.34 11.70
C SER A 102 -1.05 2.47 11.52
N ALA A 103 -0.01 2.50 12.37
CA ALA A 103 1.06 3.46 12.20
C ALA A 103 1.72 3.31 10.83
N ALA A 104 1.93 2.07 10.40
CA ALA A 104 2.51 1.81 9.07
C ALA A 104 1.59 2.30 7.96
N GLY A 105 0.28 2.10 8.12
CA GLY A 105 -0.70 2.58 7.15
C GLY A 105 -0.69 4.09 7.01
N ALA A 106 -0.64 4.78 8.14
CA ALA A 106 -0.62 6.24 8.14
C ALA A 106 0.65 6.77 7.47
N THR A 107 1.79 6.16 7.76
CA THR A 107 3.07 6.57 7.19
C THR A 107 3.09 6.36 5.68
N LEU A 108 2.68 5.18 5.23
CA LEU A 108 2.69 4.87 3.80
C LEU A 108 1.71 5.75 3.03
N LEU A 109 0.54 5.99 3.60
CA LEU A 109 -0.47 6.83 2.95
C LEU A 109 0.02 8.26 2.80
N ALA A 110 0.66 8.81 3.85
CA ALA A 110 1.21 10.16 3.81
C ALA A 110 2.28 10.28 2.73
N ALA A 111 3.16 9.29 2.63
CA ALA A 111 4.22 9.30 1.62
C ALA A 111 3.65 9.23 0.21
N THR A 112 2.60 8.43 0.03
CA THR A 112 1.95 8.26 -1.27
C THR A 112 1.27 9.57 -1.70
N GLU A 113 0.57 10.21 -0.78
CA GLU A 113 -0.08 11.49 -1.08
C GLU A 113 0.92 12.58 -1.40
N SER A 114 1.99 12.65 -0.62
CA SER A 114 3.03 13.65 -0.83
C SER A 114 3.66 13.51 -2.20
N SER A 115 3.89 12.27 -2.63
CA SER A 115 4.44 11.97 -3.94
C SER A 115 3.49 12.42 -5.06
N ALA A 116 2.19 12.16 -4.89
CA ALA A 116 1.19 12.51 -5.90
C ALA A 116 0.99 14.02 -6.00
N ALA A 117 1.13 14.74 -4.91
CA ALA A 117 0.89 16.18 -4.87
C ALA A 117 1.86 16.94 -5.75
N SER A 118 3.06 16.40 -6.01
CA SER A 118 4.04 17.05 -6.88
C SER A 118 3.79 16.75 -8.35
N VAL A 119 2.90 15.82 -8.66
CA VAL A 119 2.59 15.41 -10.04
C VAL A 119 1.23 15.93 -10.48
N ALA A 120 0.23 15.75 -9.63
CA ALA A 120 -1.13 16.17 -9.93
C ALA A 120 -1.29 17.64 -9.57
N SER A 121 -1.69 18.43 -10.48
CA SER A 121 -1.87 19.85 -10.18
C SER A 121 -3.28 20.30 -10.38
#